data_44c21f38d26bee8213c00a9cb9f48469
#
_entry.id   44c21f38d26bee8213c00a9cb9f48469
#
_cell.length_a   1.000
_cell.length_b   1.000
_cell.length_c   1.000
_cell.angle_alpha   90.00
_cell.angle_beta   90.00
_cell.angle_gamma   90.00
#
_symmetry.space_group_name_H-M   'P 1'
#
loop_
_entity.id
_entity.type
_entity.pdbx_description
1 polymer ?
#
loop_
_entity_poly.entity_id
_entity_poly.type
_entity_poly.pdbx_seq_one_letter_code
_entity_poly.pdbx_strand_id
1 'polypeptide(L)'
;RILTPSNRLAGGIHSAFRGVKRFFALPDENRRLLERVAALENELSFYREQALFAALDTVGSPLAGPYRYTTARVVANSINKQENLLTLNKGRDFEVSPETAVVTPSGAMVGYIVSCSDRYSVAVSILNTSFRASGEVAGDGHFGSIYWDGFDAEHVRMRDLSKYAAVERGDTIISTSFSRYFPAGILIGTVEEFELNETRTAYDVRIRLAADMTALHDVVLVKNQDYNEQRQLEEGI
;
A
#
# COMPACT_ATOMS: atom_id res chain seq x y z
N ARG A 1 48.71 1.31 -50.50
CA ARG A 1 48.44 0.89 -49.12
C ARG A 1 47.03 1.35 -48.77
N ILE A 2 46.09 0.44 -48.88
CA ILE A 2 44.65 0.67 -48.58
C ILE A 2 44.43 0.22 -47.15
N LEU A 3 44.06 1.12 -46.27
CA LEU A 3 43.64 0.81 -44.89
C LEU A 3 42.11 0.69 -44.85
N THR A 4 41.63 -0.48 -44.52
CA THR A 4 40.22 -0.87 -44.43
C THR A 4 39.54 -0.27 -43.18
N PRO A 5 38.33 0.33 -43.33
CA PRO A 5 37.56 0.85 -42.18
C PRO A 5 36.54 -0.14 -41.64
N SER A 6 36.95 -1.35 -41.26
CA SER A 6 35.98 -2.37 -40.77
C SER A 6 35.86 -2.53 -39.26
N ASN A 7 36.67 -1.83 -38.45
CA ASN A 7 36.71 -2.05 -36.99
C ASN A 7 35.90 -1.02 -36.18
N ARG A 8 35.27 0.00 -36.78
CA ARG A 8 34.45 0.96 -36.04
C ARG A 8 32.95 0.58 -35.91
N LEU A 9 32.46 -0.26 -36.80
CA LEU A 9 31.06 -0.74 -36.75
C LEU A 9 30.80 -1.83 -35.73
N ALA A 10 31.78 -2.69 -35.43
CA ALA A 10 31.60 -3.78 -34.46
C ALA A 10 31.53 -3.29 -33.00
N GLY A 11 32.21 -2.21 -32.66
CA GLY A 11 32.20 -1.63 -31.31
C GLY A 11 30.87 -0.97 -30.92
N GLY A 12 30.18 -0.35 -31.89
CA GLY A 12 28.90 0.32 -31.68
C GLY A 12 27.72 -0.63 -31.44
N ILE A 13 27.72 -1.77 -32.11
CA ILE A 13 26.66 -2.78 -31.96
C ILE A 13 26.75 -3.48 -30.60
N HIS A 14 27.97 -3.78 -30.12
CA HIS A 14 28.15 -4.41 -28.80
C HIS A 14 27.82 -3.49 -27.62
N SER A 15 27.96 -2.15 -27.77
CA SER A 15 27.56 -1.20 -26.71
C SER A 15 26.05 -0.99 -26.67
N ALA A 16 25.39 -0.96 -27.83
CA ALA A 16 23.93 -0.89 -27.92
C ALA A 16 23.25 -2.16 -27.34
N PHE A 17 23.78 -3.35 -27.67
CA PHE A 17 23.26 -4.60 -27.11
C PHE A 17 23.44 -4.72 -25.58
N ARG A 18 24.51 -4.17 -25.00
CA ARG A 18 24.71 -4.11 -23.55
C ARG A 18 23.74 -3.14 -22.88
N GLY A 19 23.43 -2.00 -23.50
CA GLY A 19 22.43 -1.05 -23.01
C GLY A 19 21.03 -1.63 -23.01
N VAL A 20 20.64 -2.32 -24.08
CA VAL A 20 19.33 -2.98 -24.22
C VAL A 20 19.17 -4.12 -23.21
N LYS A 21 20.17 -5.00 -23.04
CA LYS A 21 20.14 -6.04 -21.99
C LYS A 21 19.98 -5.49 -20.58
N ARG A 22 20.63 -4.35 -20.29
CA ARG A 22 20.54 -3.69 -18.99
C ARG A 22 19.14 -3.09 -18.76
N PHE A 23 18.51 -2.57 -19.81
CA PHE A 23 17.15 -2.02 -19.72
C PHE A 23 16.09 -3.09 -19.48
N PHE A 24 16.25 -4.28 -20.09
CA PHE A 24 15.34 -5.42 -19.86
C PHE A 24 15.61 -6.17 -18.54
N ALA A 25 16.80 -6.01 -17.93
CA ALA A 25 17.13 -6.59 -16.65
C ALA A 25 16.61 -5.75 -15.44
N LEU A 26 16.38 -4.45 -15.63
CA LEU A 26 15.89 -3.56 -14.57
C LEU A 26 14.55 -3.98 -13.93
N PRO A 27 13.53 -4.45 -14.68
CA PRO A 27 12.29 -4.92 -14.08
C PRO A 27 12.47 -6.17 -13.22
N ASP A 28 13.37 -7.07 -13.61
CA ASP A 28 13.64 -8.30 -12.86
C ASP A 28 14.45 -8.04 -11.60
N GLU A 29 15.42 -7.13 -11.66
CA GLU A 29 16.18 -6.69 -10.49
C GLU A 29 15.28 -5.93 -9.51
N ASN A 30 14.42 -5.05 -9.99
CA ASN A 30 13.45 -4.34 -9.15
C ASN A 30 12.50 -5.32 -8.46
N ARG A 31 12.00 -6.32 -9.18
CA ARG A 31 11.17 -7.38 -8.59
C ARG A 31 11.90 -8.14 -7.48
N ARG A 32 13.15 -8.53 -7.72
CA ARG A 32 13.97 -9.21 -6.73
C ARG A 32 14.22 -8.37 -5.48
N LEU A 33 14.44 -7.07 -5.66
CA LEU A 33 14.56 -6.13 -4.55
C LEU A 33 13.27 -6.01 -3.75
N LEU A 34 12.10 -5.92 -4.42
CA LEU A 34 10.80 -5.89 -3.75
C LEU A 34 10.50 -7.19 -2.98
N GLU A 35 10.84 -8.35 -3.54
CA GLU A 35 10.74 -9.63 -2.83
C GLU A 35 11.65 -9.65 -1.59
N ARG A 36 12.84 -9.08 -1.69
CA ARG A 36 13.74 -8.94 -0.55
C ARG A 36 13.20 -7.99 0.51
N VAL A 37 12.62 -6.85 0.10
CA VAL A 37 11.96 -5.91 1.01
C VAL A 37 10.79 -6.59 1.71
N ALA A 38 9.92 -7.31 1.00
CA ALA A 38 8.82 -8.05 1.60
C ALA A 38 9.30 -9.11 2.61
N ALA A 39 10.40 -9.81 2.31
CA ALA A 39 10.98 -10.76 3.23
C ALA A 39 11.54 -10.09 4.50
N LEU A 40 12.23 -8.95 4.35
CA LEU A 40 12.77 -8.18 5.48
C LEU A 40 11.66 -7.57 6.33
N GLU A 41 10.57 -7.10 5.74
CA GLU A 41 9.40 -6.60 6.49
C GLU A 41 8.72 -7.71 7.29
N ASN A 42 8.62 -8.93 6.75
CA ASN A 42 8.15 -10.10 7.50
C ASN A 42 9.04 -10.38 8.71
N GLU A 43 10.36 -10.37 8.53
CA GLU A 43 11.33 -10.59 9.60
C GLU A 43 11.27 -9.47 10.64
N LEU A 44 11.16 -8.22 10.22
CA LEU A 44 11.05 -7.07 11.10
C LEU A 44 9.76 -7.09 11.94
N SER A 45 8.63 -7.47 11.33
CA SER A 45 7.36 -7.59 12.07
C SER A 45 7.46 -8.65 13.18
N PHE A 46 8.09 -9.78 12.89
CA PHE A 46 8.36 -10.82 13.87
C PHE A 46 9.21 -10.31 15.06
N TYR A 47 10.32 -9.59 14.78
CA TYR A 47 11.17 -9.06 15.85
C TYR A 47 10.50 -7.94 16.67
N ARG A 48 9.68 -7.10 16.04
CA ARG A 48 8.91 -6.06 16.76
C ARG A 48 7.91 -6.67 17.73
N GLU A 49 7.25 -7.73 17.32
CA GLU A 49 6.29 -8.45 18.17
C GLU A 49 7.01 -9.16 19.33
N GLN A 50 8.12 -9.84 19.06
CA GLN A 50 8.94 -10.42 20.12
C GLN A 50 9.42 -9.38 21.14
N ALA A 51 9.85 -8.20 20.67
CA ALA A 51 10.29 -7.12 21.56
C ALA A 51 9.14 -6.59 22.43
N LEU A 52 7.93 -6.49 21.87
CA LEU A 52 6.74 -6.08 22.61
C LEU A 52 6.38 -7.10 23.69
N PHE A 53 6.37 -8.40 23.38
CA PHE A 53 6.09 -9.45 24.36
C PHE A 53 7.17 -9.54 25.44
N ALA A 54 8.43 -9.38 25.09
CA ALA A 54 9.53 -9.34 26.06
C ALA A 54 9.40 -8.13 27.03
N ALA A 55 8.94 -6.98 26.53
CA ALA A 55 8.69 -5.80 27.35
C ALA A 55 7.48 -5.94 28.29
N LEU A 56 6.51 -6.80 27.92
CA LEU A 56 5.31 -7.08 28.73
C LEU A 56 5.48 -8.25 29.72
N ASP A 57 6.68 -8.84 29.80
CA ASP A 57 7.01 -10.00 30.66
C ASP A 57 6.05 -11.20 30.48
N THR A 58 5.52 -11.36 29.27
CA THR A 58 4.58 -12.42 28.93
C THR A 58 5.35 -13.59 28.36
N VAL A 59 5.45 -14.67 29.09
CA VAL A 59 6.00 -15.95 28.61
C VAL A 59 5.01 -16.56 27.63
N GLY A 60 5.19 -16.28 26.35
CA GLY A 60 4.36 -16.80 25.27
C GLY A 60 5.20 -17.37 24.13
N SER A 61 4.70 -18.38 23.45
CA SER A 61 5.28 -18.97 22.24
C SER A 61 5.63 -17.89 21.20
N PRO A 62 6.69 -18.03 20.41
CA PRO A 62 6.98 -17.10 19.35
C PRO A 62 5.85 -17.19 18.31
N LEU A 63 4.88 -16.30 18.41
CA LEU A 63 3.85 -16.14 17.38
C LEU A 63 4.49 -15.51 16.16
N ALA A 64 4.26 -16.11 14.99
CA ALA A 64 4.53 -15.42 13.74
C ALA A 64 3.73 -14.11 13.75
N GLY A 65 4.38 -12.99 13.39
CA GLY A 65 3.71 -11.69 13.40
C GLY A 65 2.38 -11.72 12.62
N PRO A 66 1.40 -10.88 13.00
CA PRO A 66 0.03 -10.96 12.46
C PRO A 66 -0.04 -10.62 10.96
N TYR A 67 1.03 -10.08 10.39
CA TYR A 67 1.05 -9.64 8.99
C TYR A 67 2.04 -10.41 8.14
N ARG A 68 1.58 -10.86 6.96
CA ARG A 68 2.42 -11.46 5.93
C ARG A 68 2.48 -10.55 4.71
N TYR A 69 3.68 -10.37 4.16
CA TYR A 69 3.96 -9.51 3.02
C TYR A 69 4.27 -10.33 1.77
N THR A 70 3.65 -9.96 0.65
CA THR A 70 3.84 -10.61 -0.66
C THR A 70 3.85 -9.54 -1.74
N THR A 71 4.73 -9.62 -2.72
CA THR A 71 4.76 -8.67 -3.85
C THR A 71 3.81 -9.12 -4.95
N ALA A 72 3.21 -8.17 -5.67
CA ALA A 72 2.42 -8.42 -6.87
C ALA A 72 2.64 -7.32 -7.91
N ARG A 73 2.32 -7.62 -9.18
CA ARG A 73 2.34 -6.64 -10.27
C ARG A 73 0.93 -6.22 -10.62
N VAL A 74 0.74 -4.94 -10.87
CA VAL A 74 -0.50 -4.37 -11.39
C VAL A 74 -0.62 -4.72 -12.87
N VAL A 75 -1.71 -5.40 -13.24
CA VAL A 75 -2.01 -5.82 -14.63
C VAL A 75 -2.99 -4.84 -15.27
N ALA A 76 -3.90 -4.29 -14.47
CA ALA A 76 -4.83 -3.25 -14.89
C ALA A 76 -5.10 -2.29 -13.72
N ASN A 77 -5.25 -1.02 -14.05
CA ASN A 77 -5.55 0.05 -13.11
C ASN A 77 -6.54 1.03 -13.74
N SER A 78 -7.58 1.40 -13.03
CA SER A 78 -8.48 2.49 -13.40
C SER A 78 -8.40 3.61 -12.37
N ILE A 79 -8.44 4.87 -12.84
CA ILE A 79 -8.33 6.06 -11.98
C ILE A 79 -9.38 7.14 -12.31
N ASN A 80 -10.19 6.91 -13.35
CA ASN A 80 -11.10 7.91 -13.92
C ASN A 80 -12.58 7.48 -13.90
N LYS A 81 -12.91 6.49 -13.06
CA LYS A 81 -14.26 5.99 -12.85
C LYS A 81 -14.71 6.31 -11.41
N GLN A 82 -16.00 6.19 -11.14
CA GLN A 82 -16.50 6.24 -9.77
C GLN A 82 -16.09 4.99 -8.96
N GLU A 83 -16.07 3.83 -9.62
CA GLU A 83 -15.67 2.54 -9.06
C GLU A 83 -14.34 2.09 -9.68
N ASN A 84 -13.25 2.68 -9.21
CA ASN A 84 -11.92 2.32 -9.66
C ASN A 84 -11.44 1.02 -9.01
N LEU A 85 -10.87 0.15 -9.85
CA LEU A 85 -10.36 -1.16 -9.47
C LEU A 85 -8.95 -1.35 -9.99
N LEU A 86 -8.18 -2.19 -9.29
CA LEU A 86 -6.88 -2.71 -9.71
C LEU A 86 -6.99 -4.22 -9.93
N THR A 87 -6.31 -4.73 -10.97
CA THR A 87 -6.12 -6.17 -11.16
C THR A 87 -4.65 -6.50 -10.94
N LEU A 88 -4.38 -7.52 -10.13
CA LEU A 88 -3.05 -7.97 -9.75
C LEU A 88 -2.78 -9.37 -10.28
N ASN A 89 -1.52 -9.67 -10.59
CA ASN A 89 -1.07 -10.95 -11.16
C ASN A 89 -0.85 -12.07 -10.13
N LYS A 90 -1.40 -11.94 -8.94
CA LYS A 90 -1.37 -12.95 -7.89
C LYS A 90 -2.76 -13.19 -7.33
N GLY A 91 -3.11 -14.45 -7.13
CA GLY A 91 -4.39 -14.92 -6.59
C GLY A 91 -4.17 -15.99 -5.52
N ARG A 92 -5.12 -16.91 -5.38
CA ARG A 92 -5.11 -17.94 -4.31
C ARG A 92 -3.89 -18.85 -4.35
N ASP A 93 -3.34 -19.16 -5.54
CA ASP A 93 -2.09 -19.96 -5.67
C ASP A 93 -0.89 -19.32 -4.96
N PHE A 94 -0.98 -18.02 -4.65
CA PHE A 94 0.03 -17.25 -3.94
C PHE A 94 -0.43 -16.81 -2.54
N GLU A 95 -1.39 -17.53 -1.95
CA GLU A 95 -1.97 -17.26 -0.63
C GLU A 95 -2.69 -15.89 -0.50
N VAL A 96 -3.02 -15.28 -1.64
CA VAL A 96 -3.78 -14.02 -1.69
C VAL A 96 -5.26 -14.31 -1.44
N SER A 97 -5.87 -13.53 -0.57
CA SER A 97 -7.29 -13.64 -0.20
C SER A 97 -7.97 -12.27 -0.23
N PRO A 98 -9.30 -12.21 -0.29
CA PRO A 98 -10.02 -10.96 0.01
C PRO A 98 -9.55 -10.36 1.33
N GLU A 99 -9.74 -9.04 1.48
CA GLU A 99 -9.39 -8.27 2.67
C GLU A 99 -7.88 -8.12 2.93
N THR A 100 -7.04 -8.53 1.95
CA THR A 100 -5.61 -8.25 1.95
C THR A 100 -5.37 -6.80 1.52
N ALA A 101 -4.63 -6.04 2.31
CA ALA A 101 -4.25 -4.67 1.98
C ALA A 101 -3.28 -4.63 0.79
N VAL A 102 -3.38 -3.57 0.00
CA VAL A 102 -2.49 -3.28 -1.12
C VAL A 102 -1.79 -1.95 -0.84
N VAL A 103 -0.47 -1.96 -0.82
CA VAL A 103 0.36 -0.77 -0.58
C VAL A 103 1.43 -0.65 -1.66
N THR A 104 1.98 0.55 -1.84
CA THR A 104 3.17 0.74 -2.69
C THR A 104 4.39 0.10 -2.04
N PRO A 105 5.51 -0.11 -2.78
CA PRO A 105 6.78 -0.52 -2.19
C PRO A 105 7.33 0.45 -1.14
N SER A 106 6.93 1.72 -1.18
CA SER A 106 7.27 2.74 -0.17
C SER A 106 6.34 2.74 1.04
N GLY A 107 5.35 1.82 1.10
CA GLY A 107 4.42 1.69 2.23
C GLY A 107 3.20 2.62 2.16
N ALA A 108 2.91 3.24 1.00
CA ALA A 108 1.74 4.08 0.86
C ALA A 108 0.48 3.27 0.48
N MET A 109 -0.66 3.67 1.00
CA MET A 109 -1.96 3.00 0.82
C MET A 109 -2.42 3.09 -0.64
N VAL A 110 -2.81 1.94 -1.21
CA VAL A 110 -3.34 1.83 -2.59
C VAL A 110 -4.78 1.32 -2.61
N GLY A 111 -5.11 0.35 -1.75
CA GLY A 111 -6.43 -0.27 -1.73
C GLY A 111 -6.45 -1.57 -0.95
N TYR A 112 -7.50 -2.38 -1.14
CA TYR A 112 -7.62 -3.72 -0.55
C TYR A 112 -8.31 -4.68 -1.50
N ILE A 113 -7.96 -5.97 -1.41
CA ILE A 113 -8.48 -7.03 -2.29
C ILE A 113 -9.91 -7.39 -1.90
N VAL A 114 -10.78 -7.48 -2.91
CA VAL A 114 -12.19 -7.87 -2.75
C VAL A 114 -12.51 -9.20 -3.40
N SER A 115 -11.74 -9.64 -4.40
CA SER A 115 -11.97 -10.89 -5.09
C SER A 115 -10.67 -11.51 -5.59
N CYS A 116 -10.60 -12.84 -5.56
CA CYS A 116 -9.47 -13.62 -6.04
C CYS A 116 -9.92 -14.79 -6.90
N SER A 117 -9.23 -14.99 -8.03
CA SER A 117 -9.13 -16.26 -8.73
C SER A 117 -7.87 -17.00 -8.29
N ASP A 118 -7.55 -18.13 -8.92
CA ASP A 118 -6.34 -18.87 -8.58
C ASP A 118 -5.08 -18.04 -8.89
N ARG A 119 -5.05 -17.34 -10.04
CA ARG A 119 -3.87 -16.61 -10.55
C ARG A 119 -3.95 -15.09 -10.45
N TYR A 120 -5.12 -14.51 -10.26
CA TYR A 120 -5.34 -13.06 -10.24
C TYR A 120 -6.19 -12.64 -9.05
N SER A 121 -6.04 -11.37 -8.67
CA SER A 121 -6.93 -10.73 -7.69
C SER A 121 -7.37 -9.36 -8.17
N VAL A 122 -8.51 -8.92 -7.65
CA VAL A 122 -9.06 -7.59 -7.88
C VAL A 122 -9.13 -6.85 -6.56
N ALA A 123 -8.60 -5.63 -6.56
CA ALA A 123 -8.63 -4.73 -5.41
C ALA A 123 -9.51 -3.50 -5.70
N VAL A 124 -10.21 -3.05 -4.68
CA VAL A 124 -10.84 -1.72 -4.66
C VAL A 124 -9.73 -0.70 -4.43
N SER A 125 -9.64 0.28 -5.33
CA SER A 125 -8.68 1.37 -5.25
C SER A 125 -9.05 2.36 -4.12
N ILE A 126 -8.07 3.03 -3.53
CA ILE A 126 -8.31 4.18 -2.66
C ILE A 126 -9.08 5.29 -3.40
N LEU A 127 -8.94 5.35 -4.74
CA LEU A 127 -9.72 6.20 -5.66
C LEU A 127 -11.05 5.55 -6.08
N ASN A 128 -11.77 4.95 -5.16
CA ASN A 128 -13.08 4.37 -5.39
C ASN A 128 -14.09 4.99 -4.40
N THR A 129 -15.25 5.41 -4.89
CA THR A 129 -16.26 6.08 -4.05
C THR A 129 -16.84 5.19 -2.96
N SER A 130 -16.70 3.85 -3.08
CA SER A 130 -17.07 2.89 -2.04
C SER A 130 -15.93 2.59 -1.05
N PHE A 131 -14.69 3.03 -1.36
CA PHE A 131 -13.54 2.81 -0.48
C PHE A 131 -13.73 3.52 0.87
N ARG A 132 -13.42 2.81 1.94
CA ARG A 132 -13.38 3.38 3.30
C ARG A 132 -12.20 2.81 4.07
N ALA A 133 -11.51 3.68 4.78
CA ALA A 133 -10.46 3.31 5.71
C ALA A 133 -10.50 4.25 6.92
N SER A 134 -9.91 3.87 8.03
CA SER A 134 -9.69 4.74 9.16
C SER A 134 -8.29 5.33 9.10
N GLY A 135 -8.18 6.64 9.20
CA GLY A 135 -6.90 7.37 9.22
C GLY A 135 -6.80 8.26 10.43
N GLU A 136 -5.57 8.56 10.87
CA GLU A 136 -5.27 9.48 11.96
C GLU A 136 -4.14 10.44 11.58
N VAL A 137 -4.09 11.58 12.25
CA VAL A 137 -2.93 12.46 12.22
C VAL A 137 -1.82 11.78 13.00
N ALA A 138 -0.66 11.59 12.37
CA ALA A 138 0.46 10.87 12.99
C ALA A 138 0.89 11.54 14.30
N GLY A 139 0.81 10.76 15.40
CA GLY A 139 1.19 11.22 16.73
C GLY A 139 0.13 11.98 17.54
N ASP A 140 -1.03 12.30 16.95
CA ASP A 140 -2.13 12.99 17.66
C ASP A 140 -3.15 12.00 18.26
N GLY A 141 -3.36 10.83 17.63
CA GLY A 141 -4.28 9.80 18.09
C GLY A 141 -5.77 10.06 17.77
N HIS A 142 -6.12 11.23 17.22
CA HIS A 142 -7.46 11.48 16.71
C HIS A 142 -7.60 10.92 15.30
N PHE A 143 -8.70 10.23 15.04
CA PHE A 143 -8.94 9.54 13.78
C PHE A 143 -10.20 10.03 13.08
N GLY A 144 -10.28 9.76 11.78
CA GLY A 144 -11.42 10.04 10.93
C GLY A 144 -11.57 8.99 9.84
N SER A 145 -12.63 9.12 9.05
CA SER A 145 -12.95 8.22 7.94
C SER A 145 -12.37 8.74 6.63
N ILE A 146 -11.48 7.97 6.01
CA ILE A 146 -10.90 8.25 4.69
C ILE A 146 -11.87 7.80 3.60
N TYR A 147 -12.11 8.65 2.62
CA TYR A 147 -12.93 8.37 1.44
C TYR A 147 -12.45 9.18 0.24
N TRP A 148 -12.79 8.72 -0.96
CA TRP A 148 -12.59 9.47 -2.19
C TRP A 148 -13.91 10.10 -2.64
N ASP A 149 -13.86 11.38 -3.06
CA ASP A 149 -15.03 12.13 -3.49
C ASP A 149 -15.38 11.98 -4.99
N GLY A 150 -14.53 11.27 -5.74
CA GLY A 150 -14.79 10.96 -7.16
C GLY A 150 -14.25 11.97 -8.16
N PHE A 151 -13.48 12.99 -7.72
CA PHE A 151 -13.08 14.08 -8.62
C PHE A 151 -11.61 14.07 -9.00
N ASP A 152 -10.71 13.78 -8.08
CA ASP A 152 -9.28 14.04 -8.23
C ASP A 152 -8.47 12.78 -7.90
N ALA A 153 -7.57 12.39 -8.80
CA ALA A 153 -6.75 11.19 -8.60
C ALA A 153 -5.54 11.40 -7.66
N GLU A 154 -5.24 12.62 -7.27
CA GLU A 154 -4.13 12.94 -6.37
C GLU A 154 -4.58 13.13 -4.91
N HIS A 155 -5.90 13.24 -4.66
CA HIS A 155 -6.41 13.57 -3.35
C HIS A 155 -7.51 12.63 -2.89
N VAL A 156 -7.56 12.45 -1.56
CA VAL A 156 -8.68 11.85 -0.85
C VAL A 156 -9.11 12.81 0.26
N ARG A 157 -10.23 12.50 0.88
CA ARG A 157 -10.75 13.28 2.00
C ARG A 157 -10.81 12.46 3.27
N MET A 158 -10.69 13.13 4.41
CA MET A 158 -10.99 12.58 5.72
C MET A 158 -12.09 13.42 6.35
N ARG A 159 -13.15 12.76 6.81
CA ARG A 159 -14.25 13.37 7.57
C ARG A 159 -14.28 12.81 8.99
N ASP A 160 -15.04 13.49 9.82
CA ASP A 160 -15.26 13.10 11.22
C ASP A 160 -14.00 13.16 12.09
N LEU A 161 -12.95 13.89 11.65
CA LEU A 161 -11.79 14.15 12.50
C LEU A 161 -12.23 15.12 13.62
N SER A 162 -11.97 14.74 14.87
CA SER A 162 -12.35 15.53 16.04
C SER A 162 -11.89 17.00 15.92
N LYS A 163 -12.75 17.96 16.25
CA LYS A 163 -12.38 19.38 16.33
C LYS A 163 -11.27 19.68 17.35
N TYR A 164 -10.96 18.75 18.23
CA TYR A 164 -9.89 18.86 19.21
C TYR A 164 -8.54 18.28 18.71
N ALA A 165 -8.54 17.71 17.51
CA ALA A 165 -7.32 17.24 16.87
C ALA A 165 -6.38 18.43 16.59
N ALA A 166 -5.10 18.26 16.87
CA ALA A 166 -4.08 19.22 16.48
C ALA A 166 -3.66 18.94 15.03
N VAL A 167 -4.45 19.45 14.07
CA VAL A 167 -4.20 19.27 12.64
C VAL A 167 -3.61 20.53 12.02
N GLU A 168 -2.52 20.37 11.27
CA GLU A 168 -1.85 21.43 10.52
C GLU A 168 -1.61 21.03 9.06
N ARG A 169 -1.38 22.01 8.18
CA ARG A 169 -0.95 21.72 6.80
C ARG A 169 0.41 21.05 6.79
N GLY A 170 0.54 19.98 6.00
CA GLY A 170 1.76 19.19 5.90
C GLY A 170 1.82 18.03 6.88
N ASP A 171 0.89 17.90 7.80
CA ASP A 171 0.81 16.76 8.70
C ASP A 171 0.65 15.45 7.93
N THR A 172 1.27 14.41 8.44
CA THR A 172 1.19 13.08 7.86
C THR A 172 -0.06 12.36 8.35
N ILE A 173 -0.81 11.78 7.42
CA ILE A 173 -1.97 10.93 7.71
C ILE A 173 -1.59 9.46 7.48
N ILE A 174 -1.85 8.65 8.52
CA ILE A 174 -1.56 7.21 8.52
C ILE A 174 -2.83 6.41 8.86
N SER A 175 -2.83 5.11 8.55
CA SER A 175 -3.89 4.21 8.97
C SER A 175 -3.87 3.97 10.47
N THR A 176 -5.05 3.80 11.07
CA THR A 176 -5.21 3.46 12.48
C THR A 176 -5.14 1.95 12.70
N SER A 177 -5.02 1.53 13.97
CA SER A 177 -5.19 0.15 14.41
C SER A 177 -6.64 -0.37 14.28
N PHE A 178 -7.62 0.51 14.07
CA PHE A 178 -9.03 0.16 13.88
C PHE A 178 -9.37 -0.24 12.44
N SER A 179 -8.40 -0.17 11.54
CA SER A 179 -8.61 -0.62 10.17
C SER A 179 -8.64 -2.15 10.11
N ARG A 180 -9.69 -2.71 9.50
CA ARG A 180 -9.80 -4.17 9.29
C ARG A 180 -8.76 -4.72 8.31
N TYR A 181 -8.37 -3.91 7.34
CA TYR A 181 -7.55 -4.35 6.19
C TYR A 181 -6.10 -3.92 6.33
N PHE A 182 -5.86 -2.75 6.91
CA PHE A 182 -4.54 -2.13 6.94
C PHE A 182 -3.91 -2.26 8.32
N PRO A 183 -2.63 -2.64 8.42
CA PRO A 183 -1.85 -2.42 9.63
C PRO A 183 -1.91 -0.95 10.06
N ALA A 184 -1.76 -0.67 11.33
CA ALA A 184 -1.54 0.68 11.82
C ALA A 184 -0.24 1.27 11.22
N GLY A 185 -0.26 2.57 10.92
CA GLY A 185 0.92 3.28 10.43
C GLY A 185 1.17 3.21 8.92
N ILE A 186 0.27 2.63 8.11
CA ILE A 186 0.36 2.70 6.65
C ILE A 186 0.15 4.15 6.21
N LEU A 187 1.09 4.67 5.43
CA LEU A 187 1.06 6.04 4.94
C LEU A 187 -0.11 6.26 3.98
N ILE A 188 -0.96 7.25 4.25
CA ILE A 188 -2.04 7.66 3.35
C ILE A 188 -1.61 8.87 2.52
N GLY A 189 -1.11 9.91 3.18
CA GLY A 189 -0.69 11.12 2.52
C GLY A 189 -0.39 12.25 3.50
N THR A 190 -0.49 13.48 3.01
CA THR A 190 -0.26 14.70 3.79
C THR A 190 -1.45 15.63 3.72
N VAL A 191 -1.72 16.32 4.81
CA VAL A 191 -2.77 17.33 4.91
C VAL A 191 -2.45 18.50 3.98
N GLU A 192 -3.31 18.75 3.00
CA GLU A 192 -3.21 19.92 2.11
C GLU A 192 -4.09 21.07 2.62
N GLU A 193 -5.32 20.76 2.99
CA GLU A 193 -6.31 21.73 3.49
C GLU A 193 -7.19 21.06 4.53
N PHE A 194 -7.70 21.85 5.46
CA PHE A 194 -8.69 21.41 6.43
C PHE A 194 -9.62 22.54 6.81
N GLU A 195 -10.88 22.21 7.10
CA GLU A 195 -11.89 23.14 7.54
C GLU A 195 -12.86 22.47 8.52
N LEU A 196 -13.49 23.28 9.39
CA LEU A 196 -14.56 22.75 10.21
C LEU A 196 -15.80 22.50 9.35
N ASN A 197 -16.45 21.36 9.57
CA ASN A 197 -17.71 21.01 8.93
C ASN A 197 -18.81 22.06 9.27
N GLU A 198 -19.93 22.02 8.56
CA GLU A 198 -21.04 22.97 8.74
C GLU A 198 -21.54 23.06 10.20
N THR A 199 -21.51 21.95 10.93
CA THR A 199 -21.94 21.88 12.35
C THR A 199 -20.84 22.27 13.33
N ARG A 200 -19.62 22.55 12.89
CA ARG A 200 -18.44 22.87 13.69
C ARG A 200 -18.12 21.82 14.78
N THR A 201 -18.40 20.58 14.49
CA THR A 201 -18.17 19.46 15.40
C THR A 201 -16.93 18.64 15.05
N ALA A 202 -16.53 18.65 13.76
CA ALA A 202 -15.43 17.88 13.24
C ALA A 202 -14.73 18.66 12.10
N TYR A 203 -13.49 18.26 11.78
CA TYR A 203 -12.78 18.72 10.59
C TYR A 203 -13.08 17.83 9.40
N ASP A 204 -13.24 18.46 8.23
CA ASP A 204 -13.12 17.87 6.91
C ASP A 204 -11.72 18.22 6.37
N VAL A 205 -10.94 17.20 6.03
CA VAL A 205 -9.52 17.33 5.65
C VAL A 205 -9.33 16.86 4.23
N ARG A 206 -8.65 17.65 3.40
CA ARG A 206 -8.16 17.25 2.08
C ARG A 206 -6.73 16.76 2.22
N ILE A 207 -6.49 15.55 1.72
CA ILE A 207 -5.22 14.84 1.87
C ILE A 207 -4.64 14.60 0.48
N ARG A 208 -3.43 15.06 0.23
CA ARG A 208 -2.65 14.68 -0.94
C ARG A 208 -2.10 13.29 -0.73
N LEU A 209 -2.41 12.36 -1.65
CA LEU A 209 -1.96 10.98 -1.59
C LEU A 209 -0.43 10.88 -1.64
N ALA A 210 0.13 9.97 -0.87
CA ALA A 210 1.54 9.59 -0.95
C ALA A 210 1.82 8.62 -2.10
N ALA A 211 0.82 7.86 -2.54
CA ALA A 211 0.90 6.96 -3.68
C ALA A 211 0.59 7.71 -4.99
N ASP A 212 1.45 7.58 -5.99
CA ASP A 212 1.11 7.97 -7.36
C ASP A 212 0.23 6.89 -7.99
N MET A 213 -1.09 7.12 -7.95
CA MET A 213 -2.08 6.18 -8.47
C MET A 213 -2.05 6.05 -10.00
N THR A 214 -1.38 6.96 -10.71
CA THR A 214 -1.26 6.94 -12.18
C THR A 214 -0.10 6.07 -12.66
N ALA A 215 0.89 5.82 -11.80
CA ALA A 215 2.14 5.12 -12.13
C ALA A 215 2.36 3.82 -11.33
N LEU A 216 1.29 3.15 -10.91
CA LEU A 216 1.38 1.89 -10.17
C LEU A 216 1.82 0.74 -11.07
N HIS A 217 2.97 0.13 -10.76
CA HIS A 217 3.50 -1.05 -11.46
C HIS A 217 3.61 -2.27 -10.56
N ASP A 218 4.34 -2.14 -9.46
CA ASP A 218 4.52 -3.17 -8.46
C ASP A 218 3.91 -2.71 -7.13
N VAL A 219 3.32 -3.64 -6.40
CA VAL A 219 2.67 -3.40 -5.12
C VAL A 219 3.08 -4.48 -4.12
N VAL A 220 2.91 -4.18 -2.85
CA VAL A 220 3.06 -5.12 -1.74
C VAL A 220 1.68 -5.43 -1.17
N LEU A 221 1.39 -6.70 -1.02
CA LEU A 221 0.19 -7.23 -0.40
C LEU A 221 0.47 -7.50 1.07
N VAL A 222 -0.37 -6.97 1.95
CA VAL A 222 -0.22 -7.11 3.40
C VAL A 222 -1.45 -7.83 3.94
N LYS A 223 -1.27 -9.09 4.34
CA LYS A 223 -2.33 -9.95 4.85
C LYS A 223 -2.25 -10.03 6.37
N ASN A 224 -3.35 -9.68 7.05
CA ASN A 224 -3.51 -9.97 8.46
C ASN A 224 -3.87 -11.46 8.61
N GLN A 225 -3.04 -12.23 9.29
CA GLN A 225 -3.27 -13.69 9.48
C GLN A 225 -4.37 -13.96 10.48
N ASP A 226 -4.56 -13.10 11.47
CA ASP A 226 -5.54 -13.27 12.54
C ASP A 226 -6.91 -12.71 12.16
N TYR A 227 -7.03 -12.09 10.99
CA TYR A 227 -8.29 -11.47 10.55
C TYR A 227 -9.48 -12.42 10.55
N ASN A 228 -9.30 -13.66 10.09
CA ASN A 228 -10.39 -14.64 10.05
C ASN A 228 -10.86 -15.05 11.44
N GLU A 229 -9.95 -15.15 12.40
CA GLU A 229 -10.27 -15.45 13.80
C GLU A 229 -11.03 -14.30 14.45
N GLN A 230 -10.55 -13.07 14.26
CA GLN A 230 -11.22 -11.86 14.77
C GLN A 230 -12.64 -11.76 14.21
N ARG A 231 -12.82 -11.98 12.91
CA ARG A 231 -14.13 -11.94 12.24
C ARG A 231 -15.08 -13.01 12.77
N GLN A 232 -14.61 -14.24 12.95
CA GLN A 232 -15.44 -15.33 13.50
C GLN A 232 -15.92 -15.03 14.91
N LEU A 233 -15.10 -14.37 15.73
CA LEU A 233 -15.51 -13.93 17.07
C LEU A 233 -16.58 -12.83 17.01
N GLU A 234 -16.45 -11.87 16.08
CA GLU A 234 -17.44 -10.80 15.90
C GLU A 234 -18.79 -11.31 15.35
N GLU A 235 -18.78 -12.28 14.41
CA GLU A 235 -19.99 -12.87 13.81
C GLU A 235 -20.68 -13.90 14.74
N GLY A 236 -20.01 -14.34 15.80
CA GLY A 236 -20.55 -15.31 16.78
C GLY A 236 -21.31 -14.68 17.95
N ILE A 237 -21.42 -13.34 17.98
CA ILE A 237 -22.15 -12.56 18.99
C ILE A 237 -23.50 -12.09 18.42
#